data_f0eec13ce9e057977fdb8d89d64b5a44
#
_entry.id   f0eec13ce9e057977fdb8d89d64b5a44
#
_cell.length_a   1.000
_cell.length_b   1.000
_cell.length_c   1.000
_cell.angle_alpha   90.00
_cell.angle_beta   90.00
_cell.angle_gamma   90.00
#
_symmetry.space_group_name_H-M   'P 1'
#
loop_
_entity.id
_entity.type
_entity.pdbx_description
1 polymer ?
#
loop_
_entity_poly.entity_id
_entity_poly.type
_entity_poly.pdbx_seq_one_letter_code
_entity_poly.pdbx_strand_id
1 'polypeptide(L)'
;SNAPQVGMIHMAMNEFGKYHPDYTYAPMSVCSAMSQGYIGYDLQNAIRAELMKEGIYKPVSTILTQVTVDTYDEAFAEPVKVIGRVLNEQEAEEEENKGNYVTKIGDGYRRIVAAPKPQKIVEIDAIRALLDAGQIVIACGGGGIPVLEQGTELKGASAVIEKDYTSGRLAEQLDADELLILTSVEKVSVNFHKQDEEQLGEISVAQAKEYMAEGQFEANTMLPKIQASVEFVEQGEGKKAVITSIDKAVDAYLGRTGTVIC
;
A
#
# COMPACT_ATOMS: atom_id res chain seq x y z
N SER A 1 -1.18 6.33 -1.80
CA SER A 1 -2.28 5.35 -1.82
C SER A 1 -3.09 5.46 -3.11
N ASN A 2 -3.34 4.34 -3.79
CA ASN A 2 -4.18 4.30 -5.00
C ASN A 2 -5.69 4.19 -4.67
N ALA A 3 -6.08 4.11 -3.41
CA ALA A 3 -7.46 3.86 -3.01
C ALA A 3 -8.48 4.86 -3.60
N PRO A 4 -8.23 6.18 -3.68
CA PRO A 4 -9.15 7.10 -4.34
C PRO A 4 -9.36 6.78 -5.82
N GLN A 5 -8.29 6.49 -6.55
CA GLN A 5 -8.33 6.17 -7.99
C GLN A 5 -9.01 4.81 -8.24
N VAL A 6 -8.69 3.80 -7.44
CA VAL A 6 -9.38 2.49 -7.50
C VAL A 6 -10.88 2.67 -7.31
N GLY A 7 -11.30 3.43 -6.29
CA GLY A 7 -12.70 3.71 -6.03
C GLY A 7 -13.40 4.47 -7.17
N MET A 8 -12.73 5.48 -7.72
CA MET A 8 -13.24 6.26 -8.86
C MET A 8 -13.42 5.38 -10.10
N ILE A 9 -12.40 4.59 -10.45
CA ILE A 9 -12.44 3.69 -11.62
C ILE A 9 -13.54 2.65 -11.44
N HIS A 10 -13.59 2.01 -10.28
CA HIS A 10 -14.61 0.99 -9.99
C HIS A 10 -16.02 1.56 -10.10
N MET A 11 -16.28 2.74 -9.55
CA MET A 11 -17.58 3.40 -9.63
C MET A 11 -17.94 3.77 -11.08
N ALA A 12 -17.01 4.38 -11.82
CA ALA A 12 -17.24 4.76 -13.21
C ALA A 12 -17.53 3.54 -14.11
N MET A 13 -16.76 2.46 -13.97
CA MET A 13 -16.98 1.24 -14.75
C MET A 13 -18.30 0.56 -14.41
N ASN A 14 -18.68 0.54 -13.13
CA ASN A 14 -19.96 -0.05 -12.71
C ASN A 14 -21.15 0.78 -13.17
N GLU A 15 -21.11 2.11 -13.07
CA GLU A 15 -22.17 2.97 -13.57
C GLU A 15 -22.31 2.85 -15.10
N PHE A 16 -21.21 2.83 -15.83
CA PHE A 16 -21.23 2.63 -17.27
C PHE A 16 -21.86 1.27 -17.65
N GLY A 17 -21.47 0.18 -16.94
CA GLY A 17 -21.97 -1.16 -17.18
C GLY A 17 -23.48 -1.33 -16.96
N LYS A 18 -24.11 -0.52 -16.09
CA LYS A 18 -25.58 -0.53 -15.89
C LYS A 18 -26.37 -0.20 -17.18
N TYR A 19 -25.84 0.69 -17.99
CA TYR A 19 -26.48 1.18 -19.22
C TYR A 19 -25.95 0.52 -20.49
N HIS A 20 -24.88 -0.27 -20.36
CA HIS A 20 -24.20 -0.92 -21.48
C HIS A 20 -23.91 -2.38 -21.15
N PRO A 21 -24.91 -3.28 -21.26
CA PRO A 21 -24.78 -4.69 -20.83
C PRO A 21 -23.76 -5.50 -21.64
N ASP A 22 -23.32 -4.99 -22.80
CA ASP A 22 -22.25 -5.58 -23.59
C ASP A 22 -20.85 -5.44 -22.97
N TYR A 23 -20.72 -4.59 -21.92
CA TYR A 23 -19.48 -4.39 -21.18
C TYR A 23 -19.53 -5.09 -19.82
N THR A 24 -18.47 -5.80 -19.51
CA THR A 24 -18.32 -6.49 -18.23
C THR A 24 -17.99 -5.51 -17.12
N TYR A 25 -18.57 -5.69 -15.94
CA TYR A 25 -18.14 -4.97 -14.74
C TYR A 25 -16.66 -5.23 -14.48
N ALA A 26 -15.90 -4.18 -14.15
CA ALA A 26 -14.49 -4.32 -13.84
C ALA A 26 -14.28 -4.88 -12.41
N PRO A 27 -13.67 -6.06 -12.26
CA PRO A 27 -13.28 -6.56 -10.94
C PRO A 27 -12.33 -5.61 -10.23
N MET A 28 -12.27 -5.68 -8.89
CA MET A 28 -11.37 -4.84 -8.08
C MET A 28 -9.91 -4.97 -8.50
N SER A 29 -9.45 -6.17 -8.85
CA SER A 29 -8.09 -6.42 -9.35
C SER A 29 -7.80 -5.64 -10.64
N VAL A 30 -8.76 -5.56 -11.56
CA VAL A 30 -8.62 -4.76 -12.80
C VAL A 30 -8.59 -3.27 -12.47
N CYS A 31 -9.46 -2.80 -11.56
CA CYS A 31 -9.44 -1.40 -11.12
C CYS A 31 -8.11 -1.04 -10.44
N SER A 32 -7.53 -1.96 -9.66
CA SER A 32 -6.20 -1.81 -9.07
C SER A 32 -5.12 -1.70 -10.14
N ALA A 33 -5.14 -2.57 -11.15
CA ALA A 33 -4.21 -2.51 -12.29
C ALA A 33 -4.33 -1.18 -13.06
N MET A 34 -5.54 -0.74 -13.36
CA MET A 34 -5.77 0.56 -14.03
C MET A 34 -5.25 1.73 -13.17
N SER A 35 -5.41 1.68 -11.86
CA SER A 35 -4.89 2.70 -10.94
C SER A 35 -3.36 2.74 -10.93
N GLN A 36 -2.70 1.60 -11.03
CA GLN A 36 -1.24 1.52 -11.14
C GLN A 36 -0.75 2.19 -12.43
N GLY A 37 -1.42 1.95 -13.55
CA GLY A 37 -1.12 2.62 -14.81
C GLY A 37 -1.34 4.13 -14.71
N TYR A 38 -2.45 4.57 -14.14
CA TYR A 38 -2.78 5.99 -13.98
C TYR A 38 -1.74 6.73 -13.13
N ILE A 39 -1.53 6.31 -11.89
CA ILE A 39 -0.59 6.98 -10.98
C ILE A 39 0.86 6.75 -11.44
N GLY A 40 1.19 5.55 -11.92
CA GLY A 40 2.51 5.22 -12.43
C GLY A 40 2.91 6.08 -13.63
N TYR A 41 2.00 6.36 -14.54
CA TYR A 41 2.23 7.28 -15.64
C TYR A 41 2.59 8.70 -15.16
N ASP A 42 1.82 9.25 -14.21
CA ASP A 42 2.08 10.58 -13.68
C ASP A 42 3.43 10.63 -12.93
N LEU A 43 3.70 9.66 -12.06
CA LEU A 43 4.97 9.56 -11.32
C LEU A 43 6.17 9.37 -12.26
N GLN A 44 6.06 8.50 -13.25
CA GLN A 44 7.12 8.24 -14.21
C GLN A 44 7.52 9.53 -14.95
N ASN A 45 6.53 10.30 -15.41
CA ASN A 45 6.79 11.57 -16.08
C ASN A 45 7.35 12.64 -15.14
N ALA A 46 6.83 12.75 -13.92
CA ALA A 46 7.31 13.71 -12.93
C ALA A 46 8.77 13.42 -12.52
N ILE A 47 9.08 12.17 -12.16
CA ILE A 47 10.44 11.77 -11.79
C ILE A 47 11.41 12.00 -12.95
N ARG A 48 11.03 11.58 -14.16
CA ARG A 48 11.85 11.81 -15.35
C ARG A 48 12.12 13.30 -15.58
N ALA A 49 11.11 14.15 -15.41
CA ALA A 49 11.27 15.59 -15.60
C ALA A 49 12.26 16.19 -14.59
N GLU A 50 12.18 15.80 -13.31
CA GLU A 50 13.13 16.29 -12.29
C GLU A 50 14.56 15.78 -12.56
N LEU A 51 14.74 14.51 -12.89
CA LEU A 51 16.05 13.96 -13.26
C LEU A 51 16.67 14.75 -14.43
N MET A 52 15.88 15.06 -15.46
CA MET A 52 16.36 15.82 -16.62
C MET A 52 16.77 17.25 -16.26
N LYS A 53 16.08 17.91 -15.32
CA LYS A 53 16.48 19.26 -14.82
C LYS A 53 17.86 19.23 -14.14
N GLU A 54 18.15 18.14 -13.42
CA GLU A 54 19.44 17.92 -12.77
C GLU A 54 20.53 17.34 -13.71
N GLY A 55 20.23 17.18 -15.00
CA GLY A 55 21.16 16.61 -15.98
C GLY A 55 21.38 15.10 -15.80
N ILE A 56 20.50 14.41 -15.10
CA ILE A 56 20.60 12.97 -14.81
C ILE A 56 19.80 12.19 -15.87
N TYR A 57 20.49 11.37 -16.66
CA TYR A 57 19.90 10.46 -17.64
C TYR A 57 19.68 9.08 -16.99
N LYS A 58 18.50 8.85 -16.43
CA LYS A 58 18.12 7.56 -15.86
C LYS A 58 16.71 7.17 -16.30
N PRO A 59 16.52 5.97 -16.89
CA PRO A 59 15.17 5.51 -17.24
C PRO A 59 14.31 5.33 -15.99
N VAL A 60 13.03 5.67 -16.12
CA VAL A 60 12.01 5.45 -15.09
C VAL A 60 10.94 4.56 -15.69
N SER A 61 10.66 3.44 -15.08
CA SER A 61 9.70 2.45 -15.57
C SER A 61 8.64 2.13 -14.54
N THR A 62 7.38 2.06 -14.98
CA THR A 62 6.26 1.59 -14.17
C THR A 62 5.95 0.14 -14.52
N ILE A 63 5.87 -0.73 -13.52
CA ILE A 63 5.50 -2.13 -13.66
C ILE A 63 4.14 -2.36 -13.01
N LEU A 64 3.20 -2.91 -13.79
CA LEU A 64 1.99 -3.48 -13.21
C LEU A 64 2.41 -4.66 -12.34
N THR A 65 2.08 -4.58 -11.06
CA THR A 65 2.60 -5.51 -10.07
C THR A 65 1.47 -6.28 -9.41
N GLN A 66 1.52 -7.59 -9.54
CA GLN A 66 0.64 -8.54 -8.88
C GLN A 66 1.29 -9.02 -7.58
N VAL A 67 0.46 -9.26 -6.58
CA VAL A 67 0.91 -9.74 -5.27
C VAL A 67 0.05 -10.91 -4.85
N THR A 68 0.67 -12.05 -4.61
CA THR A 68 -0.05 -13.24 -4.15
C THR A 68 -0.48 -13.09 -2.70
N VAL A 69 -1.66 -13.59 -2.40
CA VAL A 69 -2.22 -13.64 -1.05
C VAL A 69 -2.69 -15.06 -0.74
N ASP A 70 -2.72 -15.41 0.54
CA ASP A 70 -3.22 -16.72 0.95
C ASP A 70 -4.74 -16.80 0.78
N THR A 71 -5.21 -17.85 0.12
CA THR A 71 -6.64 -18.12 -0.03
C THR A 71 -7.35 -18.34 1.31
N TYR A 72 -6.61 -18.78 2.31
CA TYR A 72 -7.09 -19.08 3.66
C TYR A 72 -6.79 -17.98 4.68
N ASP A 73 -6.32 -16.80 4.23
CA ASP A 73 -6.13 -15.66 5.12
C ASP A 73 -7.45 -15.29 5.80
N GLU A 74 -7.43 -15.14 7.12
CA GLU A 74 -8.61 -14.82 7.94
C GLU A 74 -9.31 -13.54 7.50
N ALA A 75 -8.58 -12.61 6.88
CA ALA A 75 -9.13 -11.37 6.33
C ALA A 75 -10.25 -11.61 5.30
N PHE A 76 -10.27 -12.77 4.63
CA PHE A 76 -11.37 -13.10 3.71
C PHE A 76 -12.66 -13.49 4.44
N ALA A 77 -12.55 -14.05 5.64
CA ALA A 77 -13.70 -14.38 6.49
C ALA A 77 -14.23 -13.15 7.24
N GLU A 78 -13.32 -12.23 7.61
CA GLU A 78 -13.63 -11.02 8.38
C GLU A 78 -13.14 -9.76 7.65
N PRO A 79 -13.82 -9.31 6.57
CA PRO A 79 -13.43 -8.11 5.85
C PRO A 79 -13.62 -6.87 6.72
N VAL A 80 -12.57 -6.04 6.82
CA VAL A 80 -12.58 -4.82 7.65
C VAL A 80 -12.11 -3.57 6.92
N LYS A 81 -11.48 -3.72 5.74
CA LYS A 81 -10.88 -2.57 5.04
C LYS A 81 -11.94 -1.76 4.32
N VAL A 82 -12.14 -0.55 4.78
CA VAL A 82 -13.12 0.38 4.22
C VAL A 82 -12.65 0.91 2.87
N ILE A 83 -13.52 0.86 1.86
CA ILE A 83 -13.26 1.36 0.51
C ILE A 83 -14.41 2.21 -0.03
N GLY A 84 -14.15 2.94 -1.11
CA GLY A 84 -15.18 3.67 -1.87
C GLY A 84 -15.76 4.88 -1.13
N ARG A 85 -16.89 5.37 -1.63
CA ARG A 85 -17.64 6.51 -1.08
C ARG A 85 -18.63 6.08 0.01
N VAL A 86 -19.18 7.06 0.70
CA VAL A 86 -20.34 6.84 1.58
C VAL A 86 -21.57 6.51 0.72
N LEU A 87 -22.29 5.49 1.12
CA LEU A 87 -23.53 4.99 0.53
C LEU A 87 -24.70 5.39 1.42
N ASN A 88 -25.88 5.59 0.83
CA ASN A 88 -27.13 5.63 1.58
C ASN A 88 -27.61 4.20 1.87
N GLU A 89 -28.71 4.05 2.61
CA GLU A 89 -29.26 2.76 3.02
C GLU A 89 -29.66 1.87 1.83
N GLN A 90 -30.32 2.46 0.82
CA GLN A 90 -30.74 1.74 -0.38
C GLN A 90 -29.53 1.25 -1.20
N GLU A 91 -28.51 2.09 -1.37
CA GLU A 91 -27.28 1.72 -2.07
C GLU A 91 -26.50 0.64 -1.32
N ALA A 92 -26.53 0.68 0.02
CA ALA A 92 -25.92 -0.37 0.85
C ALA A 92 -26.61 -1.72 0.65
N GLU A 93 -27.94 -1.75 0.68
CA GLU A 93 -28.74 -2.95 0.40
C GLU A 93 -28.47 -3.50 -1.01
N GLU A 94 -28.35 -2.62 -2.03
CA GLU A 94 -27.97 -3.02 -3.39
C GLU A 94 -26.59 -3.69 -3.43
N GLU A 95 -25.62 -3.21 -2.67
CA GLU A 95 -24.27 -3.80 -2.59
C GLU A 95 -24.30 -5.14 -1.86
N GLU A 96 -25.04 -5.29 -0.78
CA GLU A 96 -25.24 -6.57 -0.06
C GLU A 96 -25.91 -7.62 -0.95
N ASN A 97 -26.92 -7.22 -1.72
CA ASN A 97 -27.60 -8.09 -2.68
C ASN A 97 -26.69 -8.58 -3.81
N LYS A 98 -25.59 -7.85 -4.11
CA LYS A 98 -24.52 -8.28 -5.03
C LYS A 98 -23.48 -9.19 -4.36
N GLY A 99 -23.61 -9.47 -3.06
CA GLY A 99 -22.65 -10.25 -2.27
C GLY A 99 -21.46 -9.44 -1.75
N ASN A 100 -21.54 -8.13 -1.76
CA ASN A 100 -20.52 -7.27 -1.17
C ASN A 100 -20.80 -7.03 0.32
N TYR A 101 -19.74 -6.82 1.09
CA TYR A 101 -19.87 -6.45 2.49
C TYR A 101 -19.94 -4.93 2.66
N VAL A 102 -20.80 -4.47 3.55
CA VAL A 102 -20.89 -3.06 3.94
C VAL A 102 -20.83 -2.89 5.46
N THR A 103 -20.40 -1.74 5.91
CA THR A 103 -20.39 -1.38 7.32
C THR A 103 -20.96 0.02 7.52
N LYS A 104 -21.64 0.25 8.64
CA LYS A 104 -22.18 1.55 8.99
C LYS A 104 -21.06 2.47 9.48
N ILE A 105 -20.97 3.68 8.91
CA ILE A 105 -19.99 4.70 9.32
C ILE A 105 -20.70 6.06 9.42
N GLY A 106 -20.81 6.58 10.64
CA GLY A 106 -21.59 7.79 10.88
C GLY A 106 -23.05 7.61 10.46
N ASP A 107 -23.54 8.52 9.64
CA ASP A 107 -24.92 8.52 9.14
C ASP A 107 -25.09 7.74 7.82
N GLY A 108 -24.05 7.07 7.34
CA GLY A 108 -24.10 6.32 6.08
C GLY A 108 -23.44 4.96 6.18
N TYR A 109 -23.19 4.37 5.01
CA TYR A 109 -22.58 3.04 4.89
C TYR A 109 -21.37 3.11 3.97
N ARG A 110 -20.41 2.22 4.14
CA ARG A 110 -19.30 2.03 3.19
C ARG A 110 -19.04 0.57 2.95
N ARG A 111 -18.59 0.27 1.76
CA ARG A 111 -18.12 -1.08 1.45
C ARG A 111 -16.88 -1.39 2.26
N ILE A 112 -16.79 -2.66 2.68
CA ILE A 112 -15.58 -3.24 3.26
C ILE A 112 -15.13 -4.42 2.42
N VAL A 113 -13.83 -4.63 2.36
CA VAL A 113 -13.20 -5.73 1.64
C VAL A 113 -12.15 -6.39 2.51
N ALA A 114 -11.77 -7.60 2.14
CA ALA A 114 -10.64 -8.29 2.74
C ALA A 114 -9.35 -7.49 2.56
N ALA A 115 -8.46 -7.56 3.54
CA ALA A 115 -7.12 -6.98 3.47
C ALA A 115 -6.07 -8.04 3.87
N PRO A 116 -5.88 -9.09 3.06
CA PRO A 116 -4.95 -10.17 3.36
C PRO A 116 -3.51 -9.68 3.34
N LYS A 117 -2.62 -10.43 4.00
CA LYS A 117 -1.19 -10.14 4.00
C LYS A 117 -0.55 -10.49 2.64
N PRO A 118 0.39 -9.67 2.14
CA PRO A 118 1.13 -9.97 0.92
C PRO A 118 2.09 -11.14 1.16
N GLN A 119 2.13 -12.10 0.22
CA GLN A 119 3.08 -13.21 0.26
C GLN A 119 4.25 -13.00 -0.69
N LYS A 120 3.99 -12.88 -1.99
CA LYS A 120 5.02 -12.80 -3.02
C LYS A 120 4.69 -11.72 -4.05
N ILE A 121 5.70 -10.98 -4.43
CA ILE A 121 5.63 -10.08 -5.59
C ILE A 121 5.85 -10.91 -6.85
N VAL A 122 4.86 -11.00 -7.72
CA VAL A 122 4.93 -11.87 -8.91
C VAL A 122 6.00 -11.40 -9.88
N GLU A 123 6.09 -10.11 -10.12
CA GLU A 123 7.02 -9.50 -11.07
C GLU A 123 8.39 -9.18 -10.47
N ILE A 124 8.77 -9.82 -9.35
CA ILE A 124 10.02 -9.50 -8.63
C ILE A 124 11.28 -9.62 -9.51
N ASP A 125 11.34 -10.62 -10.38
CA ASP A 125 12.50 -10.83 -11.24
C ASP A 125 12.60 -9.75 -12.33
N ALA A 126 11.46 -9.27 -12.85
CA ALA A 126 11.43 -8.15 -13.79
C ALA A 126 11.85 -6.85 -13.11
N ILE A 127 11.38 -6.60 -11.88
CA ILE A 127 11.76 -5.43 -11.08
C ILE A 127 13.26 -5.45 -10.83
N ARG A 128 13.83 -6.59 -10.41
CA ARG A 128 15.27 -6.76 -10.15
C ARG A 128 16.09 -6.50 -11.41
N ALA A 129 15.69 -7.09 -12.54
CA ALA A 129 16.39 -6.89 -13.82
C ALA A 129 16.46 -5.40 -14.24
N LEU A 130 15.39 -4.64 -14.02
CA LEU A 130 15.39 -3.19 -14.30
C LEU A 130 16.27 -2.41 -13.32
N LEU A 131 16.26 -2.77 -12.03
CA LEU A 131 17.14 -2.17 -11.04
C LEU A 131 18.61 -2.44 -11.35
N ASP A 132 18.97 -3.68 -11.71
CA ASP A 132 20.31 -4.08 -12.12
C ASP A 132 20.77 -3.33 -13.40
N ALA A 133 19.84 -3.01 -14.29
CA ALA A 133 20.08 -2.14 -15.44
C ALA A 133 20.15 -0.64 -15.06
N GLY A 134 20.14 -0.29 -13.78
CA GLY A 134 20.27 1.08 -13.29
C GLY A 134 19.02 1.93 -13.45
N GLN A 135 17.85 1.37 -13.69
CA GLN A 135 16.60 2.10 -13.82
C GLN A 135 16.00 2.46 -12.45
N ILE A 136 15.13 3.46 -12.43
CA ILE A 136 14.21 3.73 -11.33
C ILE A 136 12.91 2.98 -11.63
N VAL A 137 12.45 2.16 -10.67
CA VAL A 137 11.27 1.30 -10.86
C VAL A 137 10.14 1.75 -9.94
N ILE A 138 8.98 2.00 -10.52
CA ILE A 138 7.72 2.25 -9.81
C ILE A 138 6.95 0.93 -9.82
N ALA A 139 6.77 0.32 -8.66
CA ALA A 139 6.17 -0.99 -8.51
C ALA A 139 5.18 -1.03 -7.33
N CYS A 140 4.35 -2.06 -7.27
CA CYS A 140 3.44 -2.34 -6.16
C CYS A 140 2.46 -1.20 -5.83
N GLY A 141 2.10 -0.35 -6.78
CA GLY A 141 1.21 0.78 -6.54
C GLY A 141 -0.08 0.37 -5.82
N GLY A 142 -0.40 1.09 -4.73
CA GLY A 142 -1.58 0.83 -3.91
C GLY A 142 -1.55 -0.45 -3.07
N GLY A 143 -0.40 -1.14 -2.99
CA GLY A 143 -0.23 -2.44 -2.34
C GLY A 143 -0.17 -3.63 -3.32
N GLY A 144 -0.20 -3.35 -4.63
CA GLY A 144 -0.22 -4.38 -5.67
C GLY A 144 -1.63 -4.82 -6.07
N ILE A 145 -1.70 -5.63 -7.10
CA ILE A 145 -2.93 -6.28 -7.56
C ILE A 145 -3.04 -7.60 -6.82
N PRO A 146 -4.01 -7.77 -5.90
CA PRO A 146 -4.13 -9.02 -5.15
C PRO A 146 -4.56 -10.17 -6.06
N VAL A 147 -3.81 -11.28 -6.02
CA VAL A 147 -4.08 -12.47 -6.82
C VAL A 147 -3.98 -13.74 -5.99
N LEU A 148 -4.77 -14.74 -6.35
CA LEU A 148 -4.75 -16.10 -5.81
C LEU A 148 -4.08 -17.02 -6.83
N GLU A 149 -3.15 -17.85 -6.38
CA GLU A 149 -2.55 -18.90 -7.21
C GLU A 149 -3.50 -20.11 -7.29
N GLN A 150 -3.91 -20.48 -8.49
CA GLN A 150 -4.74 -21.66 -8.75
C GLN A 150 -4.07 -22.53 -9.84
N GLY A 151 -3.21 -23.42 -9.41
CA GLY A 151 -2.38 -24.21 -10.33
C GLY A 151 -1.41 -23.31 -11.09
N THR A 152 -1.56 -23.18 -12.40
CA THR A 152 -0.74 -22.32 -13.26
C THR A 152 -1.35 -20.94 -13.51
N GLU A 153 -2.55 -20.68 -13.00
CA GLU A 153 -3.28 -19.44 -13.23
C GLU A 153 -3.21 -18.52 -12.01
N LEU A 154 -3.16 -17.21 -12.28
CA LEU A 154 -3.35 -16.17 -11.29
C LEU A 154 -4.75 -15.59 -11.43
N LYS A 155 -5.56 -15.65 -10.39
CA LYS A 155 -6.90 -15.08 -10.37
C LYS A 155 -6.97 -13.87 -9.46
N GLY A 156 -7.50 -12.76 -9.96
CA GLY A 156 -7.70 -11.56 -9.17
C GLY A 156 -8.58 -11.83 -7.94
N ALA A 157 -8.10 -11.46 -6.76
CA ALA A 157 -8.85 -11.54 -5.52
C ALA A 157 -9.75 -10.31 -5.32
N SER A 158 -10.93 -10.51 -4.71
CA SER A 158 -11.80 -9.41 -4.26
C SER A 158 -11.29 -8.87 -2.93
N ALA A 159 -10.13 -8.24 -2.96
CA ALA A 159 -9.39 -7.77 -1.79
C ALA A 159 -8.61 -6.50 -2.11
N VAL A 160 -8.04 -5.88 -1.11
CA VAL A 160 -6.96 -4.89 -1.23
C VAL A 160 -5.83 -5.30 -0.31
N ILE A 161 -4.61 -4.94 -0.65
CA ILE A 161 -3.44 -5.22 0.21
C ILE A 161 -2.98 -3.91 0.83
N GLU A 162 -2.59 -3.94 2.11
CA GLU A 162 -2.02 -2.77 2.75
C GLU A 162 -0.64 -2.46 2.16
N LYS A 163 -0.52 -1.27 1.59
CA LYS A 163 0.68 -0.83 0.84
C LYS A 163 1.98 -0.89 1.66
N ASP A 164 1.87 -0.64 2.97
CA ASP A 164 3.05 -0.62 3.85
C ASP A 164 3.63 -2.03 3.99
N TYR A 165 2.78 -3.07 4.15
CA TYR A 165 3.22 -4.47 4.17
C TYR A 165 3.81 -4.91 2.82
N THR A 166 3.18 -4.49 1.72
CA THR A 166 3.73 -4.81 0.38
C THR A 166 5.08 -4.14 0.16
N SER A 167 5.27 -2.91 0.63
CA SER A 167 6.55 -2.21 0.53
C SER A 167 7.64 -2.93 1.33
N GLY A 168 7.34 -3.38 2.55
CA GLY A 168 8.24 -4.20 3.33
C GLY A 168 8.58 -5.52 2.64
N ARG A 169 7.57 -6.22 2.08
CA ARG A 169 7.78 -7.46 1.33
C ARG A 169 8.61 -7.26 0.07
N LEU A 170 8.39 -6.16 -0.67
CA LEU A 170 9.20 -5.82 -1.84
C LEU A 170 10.65 -5.53 -1.45
N ALA A 171 10.87 -4.76 -0.40
CA ALA A 171 12.19 -4.44 0.12
C ALA A 171 12.95 -5.72 0.57
N GLU A 172 12.26 -6.63 1.25
CA GLU A 172 12.79 -7.95 1.62
C GLU A 172 13.20 -8.77 0.39
N GLN A 173 12.29 -8.93 -0.59
CA GLN A 173 12.55 -9.76 -1.77
C GLN A 173 13.62 -9.17 -2.70
N LEU A 174 13.87 -7.87 -2.63
CA LEU A 174 14.96 -7.18 -3.34
C LEU A 174 16.26 -7.15 -2.54
N ASP A 175 16.26 -7.59 -1.29
CA ASP A 175 17.36 -7.45 -0.35
C ASP A 175 17.82 -5.99 -0.22
N ALA A 176 16.86 -5.07 -0.09
CA ALA A 176 17.13 -3.65 0.04
C ALA A 176 17.89 -3.34 1.35
N ASP A 177 18.72 -2.30 1.31
CA ASP A 177 19.48 -1.84 2.49
C ASP A 177 18.61 -0.99 3.42
N GLU A 178 17.66 -0.24 2.84
CA GLU A 178 16.84 0.72 3.56
C GLU A 178 15.39 0.74 3.04
N LEU A 179 14.44 0.86 3.96
CA LEU A 179 13.03 1.12 3.68
C LEU A 179 12.65 2.52 4.15
N LEU A 180 12.46 3.45 3.22
CA LEU A 180 12.00 4.81 3.53
C LEU A 180 10.49 4.93 3.30
N ILE A 181 9.73 5.16 4.37
CA ILE A 181 8.27 5.35 4.33
C ILE A 181 7.95 6.83 4.48
N LEU A 182 7.31 7.41 3.47
CA LEU A 182 6.87 8.80 3.47
C LEU A 182 5.40 8.90 3.87
N THR A 183 5.11 9.76 4.85
CA THR A 183 3.78 9.96 5.44
C THR A 183 3.49 11.44 5.67
N SER A 184 2.52 11.78 6.51
CA SER A 184 2.11 13.17 6.81
C SER A 184 2.84 13.78 8.01
N VAL A 185 3.59 12.98 8.78
CA VAL A 185 4.28 13.45 9.99
C VAL A 185 5.80 13.30 9.83
N GLU A 186 6.57 14.24 10.38
CA GLU A 186 8.03 14.21 10.33
C GLU A 186 8.61 13.07 11.17
N LYS A 187 8.02 12.81 12.35
CA LYS A 187 8.40 11.71 13.25
C LYS A 187 7.18 11.01 13.77
N VAL A 188 7.33 9.75 14.07
CA VAL A 188 6.33 8.96 14.78
C VAL A 188 6.29 9.41 16.23
N SER A 189 5.11 9.46 16.82
CA SER A 189 4.94 9.79 18.26
C SER A 189 4.31 8.62 19.01
N VAL A 190 4.68 8.48 20.27
CA VAL A 190 3.93 7.73 21.28
C VAL A 190 3.07 8.69 22.09
N ASN A 191 2.04 8.20 22.77
CA ASN A 191 1.05 9.00 23.48
C ASN A 191 0.41 10.11 22.61
N PHE A 192 0.21 9.80 21.34
CA PHE A 192 -0.29 10.76 20.35
C PHE A 192 -1.58 11.46 20.83
N HIS A 193 -1.63 12.78 20.69
CA HIS A 193 -2.69 13.67 21.19
C HIS A 193 -2.87 13.71 22.73
N LYS A 194 -1.90 13.21 23.51
CA LYS A 194 -1.90 13.36 24.98
C LYS A 194 -0.91 14.44 25.42
N GLN A 195 -0.96 14.81 26.72
CA GLN A 195 -0.05 15.84 27.28
C GLN A 195 1.42 15.40 27.31
N ASP A 196 1.63 14.10 27.34
CA ASP A 196 2.94 13.43 27.35
C ASP A 196 3.30 12.83 25.98
N GLU A 197 2.81 13.44 24.91
CA GLU A 197 3.22 13.05 23.55
C GLU A 197 4.73 13.23 23.36
N GLU A 198 5.38 12.17 22.89
CA GLU A 198 6.82 12.16 22.63
C GLU A 198 7.09 11.71 21.20
N GLN A 199 7.89 12.50 20.47
CA GLN A 199 8.35 12.14 19.14
C GLN A 199 9.54 11.18 19.22
N LEU A 200 9.47 10.09 18.47
CA LEU A 200 10.50 9.07 18.42
C LEU A 200 11.60 9.45 17.43
N GLY A 201 12.84 9.35 17.86
CA GLY A 201 14.02 9.46 17.00
C GLY A 201 14.44 8.07 16.47
N GLU A 202 15.57 7.57 16.95
CA GLU A 202 16.02 6.20 16.68
C GLU A 202 15.50 5.26 17.77
N ILE A 203 14.90 4.16 17.35
CA ILE A 203 14.37 3.13 18.26
C ILE A 203 14.78 1.73 17.76
N SER A 204 15.02 0.83 18.69
CA SER A 204 15.27 -0.56 18.37
C SER A 204 14.00 -1.31 17.97
N VAL A 205 14.15 -2.42 17.26
CA VAL A 205 13.05 -3.36 16.98
C VAL A 205 12.32 -3.78 18.26
N ALA A 206 13.06 -4.01 19.36
CA ALA A 206 12.44 -4.38 20.63
C ALA A 206 11.52 -3.28 21.18
N GLN A 207 11.98 -2.03 21.17
CA GLN A 207 11.16 -0.88 21.59
C GLN A 207 9.94 -0.68 20.68
N ALA A 208 10.11 -0.82 19.36
CA ALA A 208 9.00 -0.72 18.42
C ALA A 208 7.92 -1.79 18.72
N LYS A 209 8.32 -3.03 19.01
CA LYS A 209 7.42 -4.13 19.41
C LYS A 209 6.72 -3.87 20.74
N GLU A 210 7.41 -3.30 21.72
CA GLU A 210 6.83 -2.90 23.00
C GLU A 210 5.72 -1.87 22.78
N TYR A 211 6.00 -0.79 22.05
CA TYR A 211 5.01 0.25 21.72
C TYR A 211 3.82 -0.29 20.91
N MET A 212 4.06 -1.25 20.00
CA MET A 212 2.96 -1.94 19.30
C MET A 212 2.07 -2.71 20.27
N ALA A 213 2.68 -3.46 21.22
CA ALA A 213 1.94 -4.25 22.20
C ALA A 213 1.13 -3.37 23.19
N GLU A 214 1.62 -2.17 23.50
CA GLU A 214 0.93 -1.16 24.30
C GLU A 214 -0.19 -0.43 23.53
N GLY A 215 -0.34 -0.67 22.21
CA GLY A 215 -1.34 0.00 21.38
C GLY A 215 -1.06 1.49 21.14
N GLN A 216 0.22 1.89 21.12
CA GLN A 216 0.62 3.29 20.94
C GLN A 216 0.34 3.82 19.53
N PHE A 217 0.16 2.95 18.54
CA PHE A 217 0.03 3.35 17.13
C PHE A 217 -1.38 3.11 16.60
N GLU A 218 -1.91 4.08 15.85
CA GLU A 218 -3.22 3.97 15.24
C GLU A 218 -3.27 2.80 14.25
N ALA A 219 -4.24 1.91 14.43
CA ALA A 219 -4.34 0.61 13.75
C ALA A 219 -4.39 0.69 12.20
N ASN A 220 -5.05 1.73 11.67
CA ASN A 220 -5.29 1.84 10.22
C ASN A 220 -4.28 2.71 9.47
N THR A 221 -3.39 3.40 10.17
CA THR A 221 -2.47 4.38 9.58
C THR A 221 -1.02 4.15 9.98
N MET A 222 -0.67 4.29 11.26
CA MET A 222 0.72 4.22 11.72
C MET A 222 1.17 2.79 12.03
N LEU A 223 0.32 1.97 12.64
CA LEU A 223 0.67 0.59 13.01
C LEU A 223 1.18 -0.24 11.81
N PRO A 224 0.56 -0.23 10.63
CA PRO A 224 1.07 -0.98 9.48
C PRO A 224 2.48 -0.53 9.03
N LYS A 225 2.81 0.77 9.18
CA LYS A 225 4.13 1.30 8.83
C LYS A 225 5.21 0.79 9.79
N ILE A 226 4.92 0.86 11.10
CA ILE A 226 5.83 0.34 12.15
C ILE A 226 6.01 -1.16 11.98
N GLN A 227 4.94 -1.91 11.79
CA GLN A 227 5.01 -3.35 11.64
C GLN A 227 5.82 -3.75 10.39
N ALA A 228 5.54 -3.14 9.23
CA ALA A 228 6.30 -3.39 8.01
C ALA A 228 7.78 -3.03 8.17
N SER A 229 8.08 -1.95 8.90
CA SER A 229 9.45 -1.53 9.20
C SER A 229 10.18 -2.54 10.10
N VAL A 230 9.51 -3.01 11.15
CA VAL A 230 10.06 -4.04 12.07
C VAL A 230 10.32 -5.35 11.31
N GLU A 231 9.33 -5.84 10.55
CA GLU A 231 9.45 -7.06 9.77
C GLU A 231 10.60 -6.96 8.75
N PHE A 232 10.80 -5.81 8.12
CA PHE A 232 11.91 -5.58 7.19
C PHE A 232 13.28 -5.57 7.89
N VAL A 233 13.41 -4.86 9.01
CA VAL A 233 14.70 -4.75 9.74
C VAL A 233 15.13 -6.12 10.30
N GLU A 234 14.21 -6.96 10.73
CA GLU A 234 14.50 -8.31 11.22
C GLU A 234 15.04 -9.28 10.16
N GLN A 235 14.98 -8.93 8.85
CA GLN A 235 15.48 -9.80 7.78
C GLN A 235 17.02 -9.88 7.70
N GLY A 236 17.76 -8.95 8.32
CA GLY A 236 19.22 -9.02 8.27
C GLY A 236 19.93 -7.89 9.00
N GLU A 237 21.19 -8.13 9.31
CA GLU A 237 22.04 -7.13 9.97
C GLU A 237 22.26 -5.91 9.07
N GLY A 238 22.26 -4.72 9.68
CA GLY A 238 22.51 -3.45 9.00
C GLY A 238 21.33 -2.88 8.22
N LYS A 239 20.19 -3.55 8.20
CA LYS A 239 18.96 -3.01 7.61
C LYS A 239 18.36 -1.97 8.53
N LYS A 240 17.80 -0.92 7.94
CA LYS A 240 17.08 0.14 8.67
C LYS A 240 15.82 0.56 7.94
N ALA A 241 14.82 0.94 8.71
CA ALA A 241 13.62 1.58 8.16
C ALA A 241 13.49 2.99 8.71
N VAL A 242 13.09 3.93 7.85
CA VAL A 242 12.93 5.34 8.20
C VAL A 242 11.52 5.79 7.87
N ILE A 243 10.83 6.41 8.82
CA ILE A 243 9.49 6.96 8.63
C ILE A 243 9.57 8.49 8.80
N THR A 244 9.13 9.23 7.79
CA THR A 244 9.15 10.70 7.81
C THR A 244 8.07 11.31 6.91
N SER A 245 7.97 12.64 6.91
CA SER A 245 7.10 13.36 5.97
C SER A 245 7.76 13.56 4.60
N ILE A 246 6.92 13.79 3.58
CA ILE A 246 7.38 13.94 2.19
C ILE A 246 8.37 15.10 2.04
N ASP A 247 8.10 16.23 2.69
CA ASP A 247 8.94 17.43 2.67
C ASP A 247 10.28 17.24 3.40
N LYS A 248 10.39 16.22 4.25
CA LYS A 248 11.60 15.86 5.00
C LYS A 248 12.35 14.64 4.44
N ALA A 249 11.92 14.11 3.31
CA ALA A 249 12.49 12.89 2.73
C ALA A 249 14.02 12.97 2.54
N VAL A 250 14.54 14.10 2.03
CA VAL A 250 15.97 14.30 1.81
C VAL A 250 16.73 14.39 3.14
N ASP A 251 16.19 15.14 4.12
CA ASP A 251 16.83 15.26 5.44
C ASP A 251 16.85 13.91 6.17
N ALA A 252 15.80 13.13 6.06
CA ALA A 252 15.72 11.80 6.64
C ALA A 252 16.71 10.82 5.98
N TYR A 253 16.79 10.81 4.64
CA TYR A 253 17.78 10.02 3.91
C TYR A 253 19.24 10.36 4.34
N LEU A 254 19.50 11.63 4.64
CA LEU A 254 20.80 12.10 5.16
C LEU A 254 20.97 11.87 6.67
N GLY A 255 20.06 11.21 7.34
CA GLY A 255 20.11 10.91 8.77
C GLY A 255 19.90 12.11 9.70
N ARG A 256 19.25 13.18 9.23
CA ARG A 256 19.07 14.42 10.01
C ARG A 256 17.75 14.47 10.77
N THR A 257 16.75 13.72 10.33
CA THR A 257 15.40 13.67 10.92
C THR A 257 14.69 12.37 10.59
N GLY A 258 13.42 12.24 11.02
CA GLY A 258 12.62 11.04 10.87
C GLY A 258 12.67 10.14 12.10
N THR A 259 11.85 9.10 12.10
CA THR A 259 11.93 7.99 13.06
C THR A 259 12.65 6.83 12.39
N VAL A 260 13.76 6.39 12.96
CA VAL A 260 14.58 5.27 12.46
C VAL A 260 14.30 4.04 13.32
N ILE A 261 14.06 2.91 12.66
CA ILE A 261 13.95 1.58 13.30
C ILE A 261 15.15 0.76 12.80
N CYS A 262 15.99 0.27 13.74
CA CYS A 262 17.21 -0.51 13.46
C CYS A 262 17.44 -1.60 14.52
#